data_cf4bd6c346955090a853a483cbaae128
#
_entry.id   cf4bd6c346955090a853a483cbaae128
#
_cell.length_a   1.000
_cell.length_b   1.000
_cell.length_c   1.000
_cell.angle_alpha   90.00
_cell.angle_beta   90.00
_cell.angle_gamma   90.00
#
_symmetry.space_group_name_H-M   'P 1'
#
loop_
_entity.id
_entity.type
_entity.pdbx_description
1 polymer ?
#
loop_
_entity_poly.entity_id
_entity_poly.type
_entity_poly.pdbx_seq_one_letter_code
_entity_poly.pdbx_strand_id
1 'polypeptide(L)'
;MSIPERQESFWCEQAWVNGAVAAGIRVEIDPTGTVRGTETGVPVREGDCRLPGVTFPAASNAHSHAFHRILRGRTHAAGTGSFWTWREQMYEVAAALTPELYEQLATAVFAEMVVTGWTSVAEFHYVHHQPDGSAYPQEHAMERALARAAVAAGIRLTLLDTCYLAGGFGAPLTQGQLRFGDRDGAAWLQRLASLRAAFAEEFDPAQVSVGAALHSVRGVPEEELELIARKLPADLPLHIHLSEQPAENAACREATGLTPALLLAKHGLVTRRLSAVHATHLSEEDIGVLGAAGATVVMCPTTEADLADGIGPAAQLRAAGARIALGTDQHAVVDPWLEMRALEHGERLRSGERGRFSPADLHAAASAAGTAAQGRPAPGLAPGNSCDLMSVDPETLRTAGSRPGQLALSATASDVHTVVVGGRILARHGRHAVLGDPAALLSAAVAAVDGKNPPLPATTMSASTIPATTTEDP
;
A
#
# COMPACT_ATOMS: atom_id res chain seq x y z
N MET A 1 24.13 -5.33 5.31
CA MET A 1 23.66 -5.51 6.71
C MET A 1 22.58 -6.59 6.67
N SER A 2 22.54 -7.49 7.67
CA SER A 2 21.56 -8.59 7.70
C SER A 2 20.23 -8.10 8.28
N ILE A 3 19.11 -8.63 7.76
CA ILE A 3 17.77 -8.42 8.35
C ILE A 3 17.80 -8.91 9.79
N PRO A 4 17.19 -8.19 10.75
CA PRO A 4 17.14 -8.58 12.17
C PRO A 4 16.60 -9.99 12.38
N GLU A 5 17.07 -10.68 13.42
CA GLU A 5 16.53 -11.99 13.80
C GLU A 5 15.07 -11.88 14.25
N ARG A 6 14.33 -12.96 14.00
CA ARG A 6 12.94 -13.06 14.45
C ARG A 6 12.92 -13.34 15.94
N GLN A 7 12.04 -12.66 16.67
CA GLN A 7 11.78 -12.94 18.07
C GLN A 7 10.84 -14.14 18.20
N GLU A 8 11.00 -14.92 19.27
CA GLU A 8 10.10 -16.03 19.59
C GLU A 8 8.84 -15.56 20.30
N SER A 9 8.95 -14.46 21.03
CA SER A 9 7.80 -13.85 21.74
C SER A 9 7.98 -12.35 21.94
N PHE A 10 6.84 -11.65 21.99
CA PHE A 10 6.74 -10.27 22.46
C PHE A 10 5.88 -10.19 23.71
N TRP A 11 6.22 -9.25 24.60
CA TRP A 11 5.36 -8.82 25.67
C TRP A 11 5.05 -7.32 25.51
N CYS A 12 3.74 -7.02 25.35
CA CYS A 12 3.21 -5.68 25.18
C CYS A 12 2.70 -5.15 26.52
N GLU A 13 3.12 -3.96 26.92
CA GLU A 13 2.59 -3.32 28.14
C GLU A 13 1.08 -3.15 28.04
N GLN A 14 0.63 -2.61 26.92
CA GLN A 14 -0.76 -2.52 26.52
C GLN A 14 -0.87 -2.92 25.05
N ALA A 15 -2.00 -3.52 24.68
CA ALA A 15 -2.24 -3.81 23.26
C ALA A 15 -3.72 -3.72 22.91
N TRP A 16 -3.97 -3.39 21.65
CA TRP A 16 -5.28 -3.39 21.04
C TRP A 16 -5.72 -4.82 20.71
N VAL A 17 -6.65 -5.34 21.47
CA VAL A 17 -7.18 -6.72 21.33
C VAL A 17 -8.70 -6.66 21.25
N ASN A 18 -9.29 -7.23 20.22
CA ASN A 18 -10.74 -7.34 20.04
C ASN A 18 -11.52 -6.02 20.20
N GLY A 19 -10.96 -4.92 19.67
CA GLY A 19 -11.63 -3.62 19.72
C GLY A 19 -11.44 -2.82 21.01
N ALA A 20 -10.59 -3.27 21.93
CA ALA A 20 -10.27 -2.60 23.18
C ALA A 20 -8.78 -2.70 23.52
N VAL A 21 -8.30 -1.82 24.38
CA VAL A 21 -6.92 -1.91 24.92
C VAL A 21 -6.92 -2.77 26.18
N ALA A 22 -6.04 -3.77 26.23
CA ALA A 22 -5.77 -4.62 27.38
C ALA A 22 -4.29 -4.52 27.78
N ALA A 23 -3.98 -4.78 29.07
CA ALA A 23 -2.62 -4.73 29.60
C ALA A 23 -2.01 -6.14 29.71
N GLY A 24 -0.67 -6.20 29.65
CA GLY A 24 0.11 -7.40 29.86
C GLY A 24 -0.19 -8.49 28.83
N ILE A 25 -0.02 -8.19 27.55
CA ILE A 25 -0.28 -9.11 26.45
C ILE A 25 1.02 -9.77 26.01
N ARG A 26 1.09 -11.10 26.10
CA ARG A 26 2.19 -11.91 25.57
C ARG A 26 1.78 -12.59 24.29
N VAL A 27 2.60 -12.47 23.24
CA VAL A 27 2.37 -13.04 21.91
C VAL A 27 3.51 -14.01 21.60
N GLU A 28 3.19 -15.26 21.29
CA GLU A 28 4.13 -16.26 20.82
C GLU A 28 4.11 -16.36 19.28
N ILE A 29 5.28 -16.54 18.68
CA ILE A 29 5.46 -16.47 17.23
C ILE A 29 6.08 -17.77 16.75
N ASP A 30 5.60 -18.27 15.62
CA ASP A 30 6.19 -19.41 14.95
C ASP A 30 7.38 -19.01 14.04
N PRO A 31 8.16 -19.99 13.53
CA PRO A 31 9.30 -19.70 12.65
C PRO A 31 8.93 -18.98 11.34
N THR A 32 7.66 -18.94 10.92
CA THR A 32 7.21 -18.22 9.71
C THR A 32 6.92 -16.75 9.99
N GLY A 33 6.78 -16.35 11.27
CA GLY A 33 6.39 -15.01 11.69
C GLY A 33 4.89 -14.85 11.89
N THR A 34 4.19 -15.98 12.05
CA THR A 34 2.76 -16.04 12.35
C THR A 34 2.56 -16.14 13.86
N VAL A 35 1.53 -15.49 14.38
CA VAL A 35 1.15 -15.60 15.79
C VAL A 35 0.65 -17.00 16.07
N ARG A 36 1.32 -17.71 17.01
CA ARG A 36 0.93 -19.04 17.46
C ARG A 36 -0.05 -19.00 18.62
N GLY A 37 0.12 -18.05 19.52
CA GLY A 37 -0.70 -17.91 20.72
C GLY A 37 -0.62 -16.53 21.35
N THR A 38 -1.64 -16.17 22.12
CA THR A 38 -1.73 -14.89 22.83
C THR A 38 -2.28 -15.12 24.23
N GLU A 39 -1.58 -14.57 25.23
CA GLU A 39 -1.99 -14.58 26.63
C GLU A 39 -2.27 -13.14 27.09
N THR A 40 -3.30 -12.95 27.89
CA THR A 40 -3.72 -11.61 28.37
C THR A 40 -3.61 -11.54 29.88
N GLY A 41 -3.20 -10.38 30.43
CA GLY A 41 -3.07 -10.14 31.85
C GLY A 41 -1.90 -10.89 32.51
N VAL A 42 -0.85 -11.20 31.72
CA VAL A 42 0.32 -11.94 32.21
C VAL A 42 1.51 -11.01 32.41
N PRO A 43 2.38 -11.29 33.41
CA PRO A 43 3.64 -10.58 33.56
C PRO A 43 4.62 -10.96 32.42
N VAL A 44 5.59 -10.06 32.21
CA VAL A 44 6.71 -10.34 31.30
C VAL A 44 7.50 -11.56 31.79
N ARG A 45 7.95 -12.41 30.87
CA ARG A 45 8.80 -13.57 31.16
C ARG A 45 10.23 -13.32 30.67
N GLU A 46 11.17 -14.09 31.23
CA GLU A 46 12.54 -14.11 30.71
C GLU A 46 12.52 -14.54 29.23
N GLY A 47 13.29 -13.85 28.38
CA GLY A 47 13.32 -14.08 26.94
C GLY A 47 12.26 -13.32 26.12
N ASP A 48 11.24 -12.72 26.75
CA ASP A 48 10.27 -11.92 26.03
C ASP A 48 10.90 -10.59 25.53
N CYS A 49 10.69 -10.27 24.25
CA CYS A 49 11.00 -8.95 23.72
C CYS A 49 9.89 -7.97 24.12
N ARG A 50 10.23 -6.91 24.88
CA ARG A 50 9.24 -5.93 25.34
C ARG A 50 8.90 -4.93 24.25
N LEU A 51 7.59 -4.68 24.06
CA LEU A 51 7.04 -3.59 23.28
C LEU A 51 6.43 -2.56 24.24
N PRO A 52 7.06 -1.37 24.40
CA PRO A 52 6.56 -0.34 25.30
C PRO A 52 5.34 0.37 24.72
N GLY A 53 4.58 1.05 25.60
CA GLY A 53 3.42 1.85 25.24
C GLY A 53 2.22 1.00 24.80
N VAL A 54 1.52 1.44 23.76
CA VAL A 54 0.31 0.76 23.26
C VAL A 54 0.60 0.11 21.93
N THR A 55 0.51 -1.22 21.87
CA THR A 55 0.74 -2.00 20.65
C THR A 55 -0.56 -2.20 19.87
N PHE A 56 -0.51 -1.94 18.57
CA PHE A 56 -1.60 -2.13 17.61
C PHE A 56 -1.18 -3.12 16.53
N PRO A 57 -2.14 -3.80 15.84
CA PRO A 57 -1.87 -4.36 14.53
C PRO A 57 -1.24 -3.28 13.64
N ALA A 58 -0.18 -3.63 12.93
CA ALA A 58 0.48 -2.67 12.04
C ALA A 58 -0.41 -2.28 10.86
N ALA A 59 -0.13 -1.14 10.27
CA ALA A 59 -0.91 -0.65 9.15
C ALA A 59 -0.54 -1.38 7.84
N SER A 60 -1.51 -1.49 6.95
CA SER A 60 -1.44 -2.14 5.65
C SER A 60 -1.87 -1.16 4.57
N ASN A 61 -0.93 -0.67 3.79
CA ASN A 61 -1.15 0.31 2.74
C ASN A 61 -1.83 -0.35 1.53
N ALA A 62 -3.12 -0.05 1.31
CA ALA A 62 -3.90 -0.70 0.27
C ALA A 62 -3.73 -0.08 -1.12
N HIS A 63 -3.04 1.07 -1.24
CA HIS A 63 -2.78 1.73 -2.51
C HIS A 63 -1.59 2.67 -2.43
N SER A 64 -0.66 2.54 -3.36
CA SER A 64 0.59 3.29 -3.42
C SER A 64 1.13 3.36 -4.84
N HIS A 65 1.76 4.49 -5.17
CA HIS A 65 2.63 4.69 -6.31
C HIS A 65 3.97 5.22 -5.80
N ALA A 66 4.94 4.34 -5.53
CA ALA A 66 6.19 4.72 -4.87
C ALA A 66 6.91 5.89 -5.57
N PHE A 67 6.87 5.96 -6.91
CA PHE A 67 7.55 7.02 -7.63
C PHE A 67 6.88 8.41 -7.50
N HIS A 68 5.59 8.48 -7.15
CA HIS A 68 4.92 9.75 -6.89
C HIS A 68 5.50 10.50 -5.67
N ARG A 69 6.20 9.79 -4.77
CA ARG A 69 6.86 10.40 -3.62
C ARG A 69 7.78 11.58 -3.96
N ILE A 70 8.35 11.59 -5.16
CA ILE A 70 9.17 12.69 -5.67
C ILE A 70 8.35 13.99 -5.81
N LEU A 71 7.06 13.89 -6.09
CA LEU A 71 6.18 15.04 -6.33
C LEU A 71 5.82 15.81 -5.06
N ARG A 72 5.99 15.21 -3.87
CA ARG A 72 5.66 15.84 -2.59
C ARG A 72 6.35 17.19 -2.41
N GLY A 73 5.56 18.25 -2.22
CA GLY A 73 6.04 19.62 -2.05
C GLY A 73 6.67 20.23 -3.31
N ARG A 74 6.42 19.70 -4.50
CA ARG A 74 6.97 20.18 -5.78
C ARG A 74 5.92 20.60 -6.78
N THR A 75 4.66 20.20 -6.61
CA THR A 75 3.58 20.40 -7.58
C THR A 75 2.74 21.66 -7.35
N HIS A 76 2.98 22.39 -6.26
CA HIS A 76 2.22 23.58 -5.85
C HIS A 76 2.91 24.90 -6.25
N ALA A 77 3.76 24.93 -7.28
CA ALA A 77 4.46 26.13 -7.71
C ALA A 77 3.50 27.14 -8.37
N ALA A 78 3.46 28.35 -7.82
CA ALA A 78 2.89 29.60 -8.32
C ALA A 78 1.70 29.49 -9.30
N GLY A 79 0.47 29.38 -8.77
CA GLY A 79 -0.77 29.46 -9.55
C GLY A 79 -1.82 28.46 -9.09
N THR A 80 -2.96 28.44 -9.77
CA THR A 80 -4.00 27.42 -9.57
C THR A 80 -3.53 26.11 -10.21
N GLY A 81 -2.91 25.23 -9.41
CA GLY A 81 -2.63 23.84 -9.79
C GLY A 81 -3.94 23.07 -10.05
N SER A 82 -3.91 22.09 -10.92
CA SER A 82 -5.00 21.18 -11.18
C SER A 82 -4.47 19.74 -11.22
N PHE A 83 -5.34 18.75 -11.09
CA PHE A 83 -5.02 17.35 -11.34
C PHE A 83 -4.23 17.16 -12.67
N TRP A 84 -4.55 17.94 -13.70
CA TRP A 84 -3.91 17.82 -15.02
C TRP A 84 -2.46 18.34 -15.04
N THR A 85 -2.16 19.45 -14.35
CA THR A 85 -0.79 19.95 -14.23
C THR A 85 0.08 19.05 -13.36
N TRP A 86 -0.49 18.46 -12.32
CA TRP A 86 0.16 17.44 -11.51
C TRP A 86 0.50 16.20 -12.36
N ARG A 87 -0.43 15.75 -13.21
CA ARG A 87 -0.24 14.58 -14.08
C ARG A 87 0.88 14.77 -15.11
N GLU A 88 1.05 15.97 -15.64
CA GLU A 88 2.18 16.28 -16.55
C GLU A 88 3.53 16.10 -15.83
N GLN A 89 3.67 16.62 -14.62
CA GLN A 89 4.88 16.45 -13.81
C GLN A 89 5.12 14.97 -13.43
N MET A 90 4.06 14.22 -13.16
CA MET A 90 4.15 12.79 -12.93
C MET A 90 4.72 12.04 -14.15
N TYR A 91 4.31 12.40 -15.37
CA TYR A 91 4.88 11.82 -16.60
C TYR A 91 6.36 12.15 -16.77
N GLU A 92 6.79 13.36 -16.43
CA GLU A 92 8.21 13.74 -16.47
C GLU A 92 9.04 12.88 -15.48
N VAL A 93 8.56 12.71 -14.26
CA VAL A 93 9.20 11.81 -13.28
C VAL A 93 9.23 10.39 -13.79
N ALA A 94 8.09 9.87 -14.26
CA ALA A 94 8.04 8.53 -14.81
C ALA A 94 9.05 8.34 -15.95
N ALA A 95 9.18 9.29 -16.87
CA ALA A 95 10.11 9.23 -18.01
C ALA A 95 11.60 9.18 -17.58
N ALA A 96 11.93 9.77 -16.44
CA ALA A 96 13.30 9.80 -15.91
C ALA A 96 13.73 8.48 -15.21
N LEU A 97 12.79 7.60 -14.86
CA LEU A 97 13.09 6.39 -14.09
C LEU A 97 13.75 5.32 -14.96
N THR A 98 14.88 4.79 -14.49
CA THR A 98 15.45 3.50 -14.88
C THR A 98 15.14 2.45 -13.80
N PRO A 99 15.32 1.14 -14.04
CA PRO A 99 15.17 0.13 -13.00
C PRO A 99 16.00 0.42 -11.75
N GLU A 100 17.25 0.89 -11.91
CA GLU A 100 18.15 1.20 -10.80
C GLU A 100 17.68 2.42 -10.00
N LEU A 101 17.27 3.49 -10.67
CA LEU A 101 16.72 4.68 -10.01
C LEU A 101 15.40 4.35 -9.29
N TYR A 102 14.57 3.51 -9.90
CA TYR A 102 13.31 3.09 -9.30
C TYR A 102 13.54 2.21 -8.06
N GLU A 103 14.49 1.26 -8.11
CA GLU A 103 14.87 0.45 -6.95
C GLU A 103 15.37 1.34 -5.79
N GLN A 104 16.25 2.30 -6.09
CA GLN A 104 16.78 3.23 -5.09
C GLN A 104 15.66 4.07 -4.45
N LEU A 105 14.77 4.64 -5.27
CA LEU A 105 13.65 5.46 -4.80
C LEU A 105 12.65 4.62 -3.98
N ALA A 106 12.23 3.49 -4.52
CA ALA A 106 11.27 2.61 -3.85
C ALA A 106 11.82 2.06 -2.52
N THR A 107 13.13 1.76 -2.44
CA THR A 107 13.77 1.36 -1.18
C THR A 107 13.63 2.45 -0.11
N ALA A 108 13.85 3.70 -0.49
CA ALA A 108 13.69 4.84 0.42
C ALA A 108 12.24 5.07 0.85
N VAL A 109 11.29 4.95 -0.09
CA VAL A 109 9.84 5.09 0.16
C VAL A 109 9.33 3.95 1.06
N PHE A 110 9.72 2.72 0.80
CA PHE A 110 9.33 1.57 1.61
C PHE A 110 9.97 1.62 3.01
N ALA A 111 11.19 2.16 3.14
CA ALA A 111 11.78 2.43 4.44
C ALA A 111 10.99 3.53 5.21
N GLU A 112 10.53 4.60 4.53
CA GLU A 112 9.64 5.61 5.11
C GLU A 112 8.33 4.95 5.58
N MET A 113 7.71 4.09 4.78
CA MET A 113 6.51 3.35 5.18
C MET A 113 6.74 2.52 6.44
N VAL A 114 7.83 1.73 6.49
CA VAL A 114 8.12 0.87 7.64
C VAL A 114 8.27 1.69 8.91
N VAL A 115 9.05 2.78 8.91
CA VAL A 115 9.28 3.55 10.14
C VAL A 115 8.03 4.28 10.63
N THR A 116 7.05 4.50 9.76
CA THR A 116 5.78 5.15 10.10
C THR A 116 4.69 4.17 10.54
N GLY A 117 4.93 2.86 10.42
CA GLY A 117 4.02 1.81 10.87
C GLY A 117 3.29 1.02 9.78
N TRP A 118 3.54 1.30 8.49
CA TRP A 118 3.06 0.47 7.39
C TRP A 118 3.97 -0.75 7.22
N THR A 119 3.42 -1.95 7.27
CA THR A 119 4.18 -3.21 7.18
C THR A 119 3.91 -4.00 5.91
N SER A 120 2.85 -3.62 5.19
CA SER A 120 2.56 -4.14 3.86
C SER A 120 2.05 -3.05 2.93
N VAL A 121 2.25 -3.25 1.63
CA VAL A 121 1.84 -2.31 0.59
C VAL A 121 1.30 -3.04 -0.64
N ALA A 122 0.17 -2.54 -1.16
CA ALA A 122 -0.29 -2.80 -2.52
C ALA A 122 0.27 -1.69 -3.41
N GLU A 123 1.30 -1.99 -4.16
CA GLU A 123 1.94 -1.04 -5.08
C GLU A 123 1.29 -1.12 -6.44
N PHE A 124 0.55 -0.08 -6.81
CA PHE A 124 -0.17 0.01 -8.08
C PHE A 124 0.81 0.41 -9.19
N HIS A 125 1.41 -0.60 -9.83
CA HIS A 125 2.55 -0.44 -10.71
C HIS A 125 2.14 -0.44 -12.18
N TYR A 126 2.47 0.63 -12.90
CA TYR A 126 2.21 0.78 -14.34
C TYR A 126 3.42 1.26 -15.16
N VAL A 127 4.61 1.34 -14.59
CA VAL A 127 5.84 1.76 -15.30
C VAL A 127 6.60 0.51 -15.76
N HIS A 128 6.16 -0.11 -16.87
CA HIS A 128 6.65 -1.43 -17.30
C HIS A 128 7.82 -1.37 -18.27
N HIS A 129 7.78 -0.41 -19.20
CA HIS A 129 8.64 -0.37 -20.37
C HIS A 129 9.63 0.80 -20.34
N GLN A 130 10.55 0.85 -21.32
CA GLN A 130 11.38 2.01 -21.58
C GLN A 130 10.51 3.21 -21.98
N PRO A 131 11.01 4.46 -21.92
CA PRO A 131 10.21 5.65 -22.22
C PRO A 131 9.55 5.67 -23.61
N ASP A 132 10.13 4.94 -24.58
CA ASP A 132 9.59 4.81 -25.93
C ASP A 132 8.56 3.65 -26.10
N GLY A 133 8.26 2.94 -25.01
CA GLY A 133 7.37 1.79 -24.99
C GLY A 133 8.04 0.45 -25.35
N SER A 134 9.34 0.44 -25.65
CA SER A 134 10.07 -0.80 -25.90
C SER A 134 10.34 -1.57 -24.59
N ALA A 135 10.41 -2.90 -24.68
CA ALA A 135 10.72 -3.75 -23.54
C ALA A 135 12.17 -3.54 -23.07
N TYR A 136 12.41 -3.69 -21.76
CA TYR A 136 13.76 -3.79 -21.24
C TYR A 136 14.41 -5.11 -21.68
N PRO A 137 15.76 -5.16 -21.83
CA PRO A 137 16.47 -6.43 -22.13
C PRO A 137 16.22 -7.52 -21.08
N GLN A 138 16.11 -7.14 -19.80
CA GLN A 138 15.68 -8.03 -18.73
C GLN A 138 14.16 -7.92 -18.59
N GLU A 139 13.45 -9.05 -18.74
CA GLU A 139 12.01 -9.09 -18.50
C GLU A 139 11.69 -8.62 -17.08
N HIS A 140 10.59 -7.87 -16.95
CA HIS A 140 10.11 -7.38 -15.65
C HIS A 140 11.14 -6.55 -14.87
N ALA A 141 12.00 -5.79 -15.55
CA ALA A 141 13.10 -5.05 -14.92
C ALA A 141 12.60 -4.05 -13.86
N MET A 142 11.51 -3.35 -14.14
CA MET A 142 10.91 -2.36 -13.25
C MET A 142 10.20 -3.03 -12.07
N GLU A 143 9.49 -4.11 -12.31
CA GLU A 143 8.80 -4.93 -11.31
C GLU A 143 9.79 -5.59 -10.35
N ARG A 144 10.91 -6.11 -10.88
CA ARG A 144 12.00 -6.65 -10.07
C ARG A 144 12.67 -5.59 -9.21
N ALA A 145 12.81 -4.37 -9.72
CA ALA A 145 13.32 -3.24 -8.95
C ALA A 145 12.47 -2.97 -7.70
N LEU A 146 11.14 -2.93 -7.85
CA LEU A 146 10.21 -2.80 -6.72
C LEU A 146 10.28 -3.98 -5.76
N ALA A 147 10.33 -5.20 -6.26
CA ALA A 147 10.42 -6.40 -5.43
C ALA A 147 11.72 -6.41 -4.60
N ARG A 148 12.87 -6.08 -5.21
CA ARG A 148 14.14 -5.96 -4.47
C ARG A 148 14.12 -4.85 -3.45
N ALA A 149 13.51 -3.70 -3.77
CA ALA A 149 13.32 -2.59 -2.84
C ALA A 149 12.48 -3.02 -1.62
N ALA A 150 11.40 -3.76 -1.83
CA ALA A 150 10.56 -4.28 -0.75
C ALA A 150 11.31 -5.28 0.13
N VAL A 151 12.10 -6.17 -0.47
CA VAL A 151 12.97 -7.11 0.26
C VAL A 151 14.00 -6.36 1.09
N ALA A 152 14.65 -5.34 0.53
CA ALA A 152 15.64 -4.51 1.24
C ALA A 152 15.05 -3.75 2.42
N ALA A 153 13.83 -3.22 2.28
CA ALA A 153 13.10 -2.54 3.35
C ALA A 153 12.40 -3.50 4.32
N GLY A 154 12.28 -4.79 3.98
CA GLY A 154 11.59 -5.78 4.79
C GLY A 154 10.07 -5.61 4.85
N ILE A 155 9.48 -4.74 4.01
CA ILE A 155 8.03 -4.56 3.89
C ILE A 155 7.42 -5.70 3.05
N ARG A 156 6.17 -6.08 3.31
CA ARG A 156 5.45 -7.03 2.46
C ARG A 156 4.87 -6.31 1.25
N LEU A 157 5.19 -6.77 0.04
CA LEU A 157 4.74 -6.20 -1.22
C LEU A 157 3.70 -7.09 -1.89
N THR A 158 2.54 -6.53 -2.23
CA THR A 158 1.68 -7.05 -3.28
C THR A 158 1.84 -6.11 -4.48
N LEU A 159 2.62 -6.54 -5.48
CA LEU A 159 2.83 -5.79 -6.70
C LEU A 159 1.61 -5.97 -7.60
N LEU A 160 0.87 -4.89 -7.81
CA LEU A 160 -0.31 -4.86 -8.67
C LEU A 160 0.12 -4.53 -10.10
N ASP A 161 0.26 -5.56 -10.92
CA ASP A 161 0.61 -5.41 -12.32
C ASP A 161 -0.57 -4.80 -13.09
N THR A 162 -0.38 -3.62 -13.67
CA THR A 162 -1.48 -2.79 -14.16
C THR A 162 -1.67 -2.88 -15.66
N CYS A 163 -2.89 -3.18 -16.07
CA CYS A 163 -3.37 -3.07 -17.46
C CYS A 163 -3.60 -1.60 -17.79
N TYR A 164 -2.90 -1.09 -18.83
CA TYR A 164 -3.05 0.27 -19.34
C TYR A 164 -2.99 0.26 -20.87
N LEU A 165 -4.11 0.46 -21.55
CA LEU A 165 -4.24 0.23 -23.00
C LEU A 165 -4.62 1.49 -23.80
N ALA A 166 -5.18 2.51 -23.13
CA ALA A 166 -5.70 3.71 -23.78
C ALA A 166 -5.38 5.00 -23.01
N GLY A 167 -5.22 6.10 -23.74
CA GLY A 167 -5.00 7.44 -23.14
C GLY A 167 -6.27 8.11 -22.63
N GLY A 168 -7.44 7.53 -22.92
CA GLY A 168 -8.78 7.98 -22.56
C GLY A 168 -9.80 7.23 -23.42
N PHE A 169 -11.09 7.52 -23.23
CA PHE A 169 -12.15 6.91 -24.04
C PHE A 169 -11.92 7.20 -25.54
N GLY A 170 -11.72 6.14 -26.34
CA GLY A 170 -11.45 6.24 -27.77
C GLY A 170 -10.13 6.91 -28.17
N ALA A 171 -9.23 7.17 -27.23
CA ALA A 171 -7.95 7.83 -27.48
C ALA A 171 -6.76 6.85 -27.32
N PRO A 172 -5.81 6.83 -28.26
CA PRO A 172 -4.59 6.02 -28.12
C PRO A 172 -3.71 6.56 -26.98
N LEU A 173 -2.74 5.75 -26.56
CA LEU A 173 -1.71 6.16 -25.63
C LEU A 173 -0.91 7.36 -26.21
N THR A 174 -0.68 8.36 -25.39
CA THR A 174 0.23 9.48 -25.72
C THR A 174 1.68 9.04 -25.59
N GLN A 175 2.64 9.83 -26.12
CA GLN A 175 4.06 9.52 -26.01
C GLN A 175 4.50 9.30 -24.55
N GLY A 176 4.00 10.11 -23.60
CA GLY A 176 4.32 9.95 -22.17
C GLY A 176 3.71 8.71 -21.51
N GLN A 177 2.75 8.08 -22.19
CA GLN A 177 2.06 6.88 -21.68
C GLN A 177 2.57 5.57 -22.30
N LEU A 178 3.38 5.61 -23.37
CA LEU A 178 3.85 4.39 -24.06
C LEU A 178 4.53 3.41 -23.12
N ARG A 179 5.28 3.89 -22.14
CA ARG A 179 5.97 3.05 -21.18
C ARG A 179 5.05 2.32 -20.18
N PHE A 180 3.76 2.67 -20.15
CA PHE A 180 2.76 2.06 -19.26
C PHE A 180 1.99 0.96 -19.96
N GLY A 181 1.95 0.97 -21.30
CA GLY A 181 0.99 0.26 -22.09
C GLY A 181 1.42 -1.10 -22.56
N ASP A 182 0.45 -1.98 -22.65
CA ASP A 182 0.49 -3.20 -23.43
C ASP A 182 -0.26 -2.97 -24.76
N ARG A 183 -0.05 -3.90 -25.72
CA ARG A 183 -0.74 -3.82 -27.02
C ARG A 183 -2.26 -4.01 -26.88
N ASP A 184 -2.68 -4.95 -26.05
CA ASP A 184 -4.07 -5.35 -25.80
C ASP A 184 -4.17 -6.13 -24.46
N GLY A 185 -5.38 -6.42 -24.01
CA GLY A 185 -5.62 -7.16 -22.78
C GLY A 185 -5.06 -8.57 -22.76
N ALA A 186 -4.94 -9.21 -23.95
CA ALA A 186 -4.33 -10.55 -24.06
C ALA A 186 -2.80 -10.48 -23.82
N ALA A 187 -2.13 -9.46 -24.35
CA ALA A 187 -0.71 -9.21 -24.11
C ALA A 187 -0.43 -8.91 -22.63
N TRP A 188 -1.26 -8.07 -22.01
CA TRP A 188 -1.18 -7.82 -20.56
C TRP A 188 -1.35 -9.11 -19.75
N LEU A 189 -2.37 -9.92 -20.03
CA LEU A 189 -2.59 -11.19 -19.31
C LEU A 189 -1.41 -12.16 -19.46
N GLN A 190 -0.75 -12.17 -20.63
CA GLN A 190 0.45 -12.95 -20.87
C GLN A 190 1.64 -12.42 -20.02
N ARG A 191 1.84 -11.10 -20.00
CA ARG A 191 2.89 -10.46 -19.18
C ARG A 191 2.67 -10.70 -17.69
N LEU A 192 1.43 -10.57 -17.20
CA LEU A 192 1.05 -10.87 -15.81
C LEU A 192 1.35 -12.34 -15.45
N ALA A 193 1.05 -13.28 -16.34
CA ALA A 193 1.33 -14.71 -16.13
C ALA A 193 2.84 -14.98 -16.06
N SER A 194 3.64 -14.37 -16.96
CA SER A 194 5.10 -14.45 -16.97
C SER A 194 5.69 -13.87 -15.66
N LEU A 195 5.22 -12.69 -15.25
CA LEU A 195 5.67 -12.04 -14.01
C LEU A 195 5.39 -12.91 -12.79
N ARG A 196 4.19 -13.49 -12.70
CA ARG A 196 3.83 -14.38 -11.56
C ARG A 196 4.73 -15.61 -11.50
N ALA A 197 5.04 -16.21 -12.64
CA ALA A 197 5.93 -17.37 -12.71
C ALA A 197 7.36 -16.99 -12.25
N ALA A 198 7.90 -15.89 -12.77
CA ALA A 198 9.22 -15.40 -12.40
C ALA A 198 9.32 -15.08 -10.90
N PHE A 199 8.31 -14.38 -10.34
CA PHE A 199 8.33 -13.98 -8.93
C PHE A 199 8.14 -15.17 -7.97
N ALA A 200 7.40 -16.21 -8.37
CA ALA A 200 7.26 -17.43 -7.58
C ALA A 200 8.59 -18.20 -7.44
N GLU A 201 9.52 -18.04 -8.40
CA GLU A 201 10.86 -18.64 -8.35
C GLU A 201 11.88 -17.76 -7.63
N GLU A 202 11.74 -16.43 -7.72
CA GLU A 202 12.76 -15.48 -7.28
C GLU A 202 12.54 -14.96 -5.85
N PHE A 203 11.29 -14.92 -5.36
CA PHE A 203 10.94 -14.26 -4.08
C PHE A 203 10.12 -15.15 -3.16
N ASP A 204 10.27 -14.94 -1.86
CA ASP A 204 9.37 -15.54 -0.86
C ASP A 204 7.96 -14.96 -1.01
N PRO A 205 6.94 -15.78 -1.31
CA PRO A 205 5.56 -15.31 -1.49
C PRO A 205 4.96 -14.67 -0.21
N ALA A 206 5.51 -14.98 0.97
CA ALA A 206 5.13 -14.30 2.20
C ALA A 206 5.59 -12.83 2.22
N GLN A 207 6.64 -12.49 1.48
CA GLN A 207 7.16 -11.13 1.39
C GLN A 207 6.73 -10.42 0.09
N VAL A 208 6.86 -11.06 -1.07
CA VAL A 208 6.51 -10.48 -2.38
C VAL A 208 5.47 -11.35 -3.06
N SER A 209 4.34 -10.78 -3.43
CA SER A 209 3.29 -11.42 -4.22
C SER A 209 2.87 -10.53 -5.38
N VAL A 210 2.21 -11.11 -6.37
CA VAL A 210 1.70 -10.41 -7.54
C VAL A 210 0.18 -10.39 -7.50
N GLY A 211 -0.41 -9.21 -7.69
CA GLY A 211 -1.82 -8.98 -7.92
C GLY A 211 -2.04 -8.36 -9.30
N ALA A 212 -3.26 -7.99 -9.59
CA ALA A 212 -3.66 -7.38 -10.85
C ALA A 212 -4.31 -6.01 -10.61
N ALA A 213 -4.13 -5.09 -11.56
CA ALA A 213 -4.90 -3.86 -11.60
C ALA A 213 -5.35 -3.51 -13.03
N LEU A 214 -6.48 -2.84 -13.11
CA LEU A 214 -6.89 -2.06 -14.29
C LEU A 214 -6.61 -0.60 -13.96
N HIS A 215 -5.92 0.13 -14.84
CA HIS A 215 -5.62 1.53 -14.50
C HIS A 215 -6.89 2.30 -14.13
N SER A 216 -7.86 2.28 -15.02
CA SER A 216 -9.19 2.88 -14.85
C SER A 216 -10.06 2.45 -16.03
N VAL A 217 -11.35 2.72 -16.02
CA VAL A 217 -12.22 2.53 -17.19
C VAL A 217 -11.86 3.43 -18.38
N ARG A 218 -11.06 4.49 -18.13
CA ARG A 218 -10.47 5.34 -19.18
C ARG A 218 -9.26 4.70 -19.85
N GLY A 219 -8.50 3.95 -19.06
CA GLY A 219 -7.24 3.32 -19.47
C GLY A 219 -7.40 1.90 -20.02
N VAL A 220 -8.58 1.27 -19.84
CA VAL A 220 -8.88 -0.06 -20.36
C VAL A 220 -10.19 0.01 -21.14
N PRO A 221 -10.15 -0.12 -22.48
CA PRO A 221 -11.34 -0.10 -23.33
C PRO A 221 -12.37 -1.16 -22.95
N GLU A 222 -13.66 -0.85 -23.15
CA GLU A 222 -14.77 -1.71 -22.75
C GLU A 222 -14.68 -3.13 -23.36
N GLU A 223 -14.29 -3.23 -24.62
CA GLU A 223 -14.11 -4.50 -25.35
C GLU A 223 -13.09 -5.45 -24.70
N GLU A 224 -12.12 -4.90 -23.98
CA GLU A 224 -11.11 -5.68 -23.26
C GLU A 224 -11.59 -6.18 -21.88
N LEU A 225 -12.56 -5.49 -21.27
CA LEU A 225 -13.05 -5.84 -19.94
C LEU A 225 -13.66 -7.24 -19.89
N GLU A 226 -14.39 -7.64 -20.95
CA GLU A 226 -14.99 -8.97 -21.04
C GLU A 226 -13.92 -10.08 -21.13
N LEU A 227 -12.88 -9.88 -21.93
CA LEU A 227 -11.75 -10.82 -22.04
C LEU A 227 -11.07 -10.95 -20.68
N ILE A 228 -10.76 -9.82 -20.04
CA ILE A 228 -10.08 -9.77 -18.75
C ILE A 228 -10.92 -10.47 -17.67
N ALA A 229 -12.21 -10.17 -17.59
CA ALA A 229 -13.12 -10.79 -16.62
C ALA A 229 -13.14 -12.32 -16.71
N ARG A 230 -13.08 -12.86 -17.95
CA ARG A 230 -13.07 -14.31 -18.19
C ARG A 230 -11.73 -14.98 -17.93
N LYS A 231 -10.63 -14.29 -18.17
CA LYS A 231 -9.28 -14.88 -18.21
C LYS A 231 -8.43 -14.59 -16.99
N LEU A 232 -8.72 -13.50 -16.28
CA LEU A 232 -7.96 -13.13 -15.08
C LEU A 232 -8.15 -14.18 -13.98
N PRO A 233 -7.07 -14.78 -13.45
CA PRO A 233 -7.17 -15.78 -12.39
C PRO A 233 -8.00 -15.30 -11.19
N ALA A 234 -8.89 -16.15 -10.70
CA ALA A 234 -9.86 -15.78 -9.66
C ALA A 234 -9.22 -15.58 -8.26
N ASP A 235 -8.03 -16.12 -8.06
CA ASP A 235 -7.24 -16.02 -6.82
C ASP A 235 -6.52 -14.67 -6.67
N LEU A 236 -6.41 -13.87 -7.74
CA LEU A 236 -5.72 -12.59 -7.67
C LEU A 236 -6.61 -11.48 -7.10
N PRO A 237 -6.06 -10.62 -6.20
CA PRO A 237 -6.67 -9.33 -5.92
C PRO A 237 -6.70 -8.50 -7.21
N LEU A 238 -7.77 -7.73 -7.38
CA LEU A 238 -7.96 -6.84 -8.54
C LEU A 238 -8.22 -5.42 -8.04
N HIS A 239 -7.40 -4.47 -8.47
CA HIS A 239 -7.55 -3.07 -8.12
C HIS A 239 -7.87 -2.22 -9.34
N ILE A 240 -8.50 -1.04 -9.12
CA ILE A 240 -8.80 -0.06 -10.17
C ILE A 240 -8.99 1.32 -9.56
N HIS A 241 -8.47 2.39 -10.20
CA HIS A 241 -8.91 3.76 -9.90
C HIS A 241 -10.34 3.93 -10.43
N LEU A 242 -11.24 4.38 -9.57
CA LEU A 242 -12.67 4.42 -9.88
C LEU A 242 -13.29 5.75 -9.45
N SER A 243 -13.90 6.45 -10.41
CA SER A 243 -14.69 7.67 -10.13
C SER A 243 -13.96 8.69 -9.25
N GLU A 244 -12.65 8.84 -9.45
CA GLU A 244 -11.78 9.79 -8.74
C GLU A 244 -12.18 11.22 -9.05
N GLN A 245 -12.42 11.53 -10.34
CA GLN A 245 -12.76 12.85 -10.84
C GLN A 245 -14.15 12.88 -11.48
N PRO A 246 -14.93 13.97 -11.30
CA PRO A 246 -16.23 14.12 -11.99
C PRO A 246 -16.14 13.98 -13.51
N ALA A 247 -15.01 14.42 -14.09
CA ALA A 247 -14.76 14.33 -15.54
C ALA A 247 -14.67 12.88 -16.04
N GLU A 248 -14.17 11.95 -15.21
CA GLU A 248 -14.16 10.51 -15.55
C GLU A 248 -15.56 9.97 -15.67
N ASN A 249 -16.44 10.28 -14.70
CA ASN A 249 -17.83 9.85 -14.73
C ASN A 249 -18.60 10.42 -15.92
N ALA A 250 -18.37 11.69 -16.25
CA ALA A 250 -18.99 12.34 -17.40
C ALA A 250 -18.57 11.67 -18.71
N ALA A 251 -17.27 11.48 -18.91
CA ALA A 251 -16.72 10.84 -20.11
C ALA A 251 -17.16 9.37 -20.24
N CYS A 252 -17.23 8.62 -19.12
CA CYS A 252 -17.71 7.23 -19.13
C CYS A 252 -19.19 7.16 -19.54
N ARG A 253 -20.02 8.03 -18.99
CA ARG A 253 -21.44 8.10 -19.37
C ARG A 253 -21.64 8.51 -20.83
N GLU A 254 -20.85 9.44 -21.33
CA GLU A 254 -20.91 9.85 -22.75
C GLU A 254 -20.53 8.69 -23.67
N ALA A 255 -19.48 7.95 -23.34
CA ALA A 255 -18.96 6.84 -24.16
C ALA A 255 -19.80 5.56 -24.09
N THR A 256 -20.36 5.23 -22.91
CA THR A 256 -20.97 3.90 -22.62
C THR A 256 -22.41 3.95 -22.14
N GLY A 257 -22.92 5.11 -21.76
CA GLY A 257 -24.23 5.28 -21.10
C GLY A 257 -24.24 4.90 -19.61
N LEU A 258 -23.10 4.46 -19.04
CA LEU A 258 -22.99 3.94 -17.68
C LEU A 258 -22.00 4.77 -16.84
N THR A 259 -22.10 4.64 -15.51
CA THR A 259 -21.03 5.08 -14.61
C THR A 259 -19.87 4.09 -14.62
N PRO A 260 -18.66 4.48 -14.17
CA PRO A 260 -17.53 3.56 -14.06
C PRO A 260 -17.84 2.27 -13.28
N ALA A 261 -18.52 2.37 -12.14
CA ALA A 261 -18.88 1.21 -11.33
C ALA A 261 -19.88 0.29 -12.04
N LEU A 262 -20.91 0.87 -12.67
CA LEU A 262 -21.93 0.10 -13.43
C LEU A 262 -21.32 -0.55 -14.69
N LEU A 263 -20.37 0.11 -15.35
CA LEU A 263 -19.63 -0.49 -16.47
C LEU A 263 -18.87 -1.73 -16.04
N LEU A 264 -18.13 -1.66 -14.92
CA LEU A 264 -17.43 -2.83 -14.36
C LEU A 264 -18.40 -3.92 -13.94
N ALA A 265 -19.55 -3.57 -13.34
CA ALA A 265 -20.57 -4.53 -12.95
C ALA A 265 -21.19 -5.27 -14.15
N LYS A 266 -21.47 -4.55 -15.25
CA LYS A 266 -21.92 -5.11 -16.52
C LYS A 266 -21.03 -6.23 -17.02
N HIS A 267 -19.70 -6.08 -16.84
CA HIS A 267 -18.69 -7.07 -17.25
C HIS A 267 -18.32 -8.08 -16.15
N GLY A 268 -19.02 -8.09 -14.99
CA GLY A 268 -18.79 -9.04 -13.90
C GLY A 268 -17.50 -8.83 -13.12
N LEU A 269 -16.91 -7.64 -13.18
CA LEU A 269 -15.66 -7.29 -12.49
C LEU A 269 -15.90 -6.79 -11.06
N VAL A 270 -17.13 -6.33 -10.72
CA VAL A 270 -17.48 -5.93 -9.35
C VAL A 270 -17.76 -7.18 -8.52
N THR A 271 -16.74 -7.61 -7.81
CA THR A 271 -16.76 -8.81 -6.98
C THR A 271 -16.07 -8.54 -5.63
N ARG A 272 -16.11 -9.50 -4.70
CA ARG A 272 -15.45 -9.39 -3.40
C ARG A 272 -13.94 -9.17 -3.48
N ARG A 273 -13.27 -9.56 -4.57
CA ARG A 273 -11.82 -9.37 -4.79
C ARG A 273 -11.48 -7.99 -5.35
N LEU A 274 -12.47 -7.21 -5.79
CA LEU A 274 -12.26 -5.87 -6.31
C LEU A 274 -11.91 -4.90 -5.18
N SER A 275 -10.87 -4.11 -5.42
CA SER A 275 -10.53 -2.93 -4.64
C SER A 275 -10.69 -1.70 -5.53
N ALA A 276 -11.74 -0.92 -5.30
CA ALA A 276 -12.01 0.33 -5.97
C ALA A 276 -11.27 1.46 -5.23
N VAL A 277 -10.29 2.09 -5.90
CA VAL A 277 -9.50 3.16 -5.30
C VAL A 277 -10.21 4.49 -5.49
N HIS A 278 -10.20 5.34 -4.48
CA HIS A 278 -10.90 6.61 -4.31
C HIS A 278 -12.42 6.44 -4.22
N ALA A 279 -13.07 6.11 -5.33
CA ALA A 279 -14.52 6.00 -5.39
C ALA A 279 -15.23 7.25 -4.82
N THR A 280 -14.71 8.44 -5.17
CA THR A 280 -15.06 9.73 -4.58
C THR A 280 -16.44 10.20 -5.07
N HIS A 281 -16.70 10.05 -6.38
CA HIS A 281 -17.88 10.59 -7.04
C HIS A 281 -18.85 9.49 -7.47
N LEU A 282 -19.49 8.83 -6.50
CA LEU A 282 -20.41 7.73 -6.72
C LEU A 282 -21.89 8.17 -6.66
N SER A 283 -22.74 7.56 -7.47
CA SER A 283 -24.19 7.58 -7.30
C SER A 283 -24.65 6.59 -6.23
N GLU A 284 -25.90 6.68 -5.79
CA GLU A 284 -26.49 5.70 -4.85
C GLU A 284 -26.48 4.27 -5.44
N GLU A 285 -26.69 4.15 -6.76
CA GLU A 285 -26.64 2.86 -7.45
C GLU A 285 -25.22 2.27 -7.45
N ASP A 286 -24.19 3.09 -7.69
CA ASP A 286 -22.78 2.67 -7.62
C ASP A 286 -22.44 2.16 -6.21
N ILE A 287 -22.86 2.88 -5.17
CA ILE A 287 -22.67 2.49 -3.76
C ILE A 287 -23.35 1.15 -3.49
N GLY A 288 -24.59 0.99 -3.98
CA GLY A 288 -25.35 -0.25 -3.84
C GLY A 288 -24.67 -1.45 -4.48
N VAL A 289 -24.15 -1.30 -5.69
CA VAL A 289 -23.47 -2.36 -6.45
C VAL A 289 -22.14 -2.76 -5.77
N LEU A 290 -21.30 -1.80 -5.37
CA LEU A 290 -20.05 -2.06 -4.67
C LEU A 290 -20.29 -2.70 -3.30
N GLY A 291 -21.29 -2.22 -2.56
CA GLY A 291 -21.68 -2.75 -1.26
C GLY A 291 -22.20 -4.18 -1.34
N ALA A 292 -23.13 -4.46 -2.26
CA ALA A 292 -23.71 -5.80 -2.45
C ALA A 292 -22.66 -6.85 -2.82
N ALA A 293 -21.62 -6.45 -3.57
CA ALA A 293 -20.49 -7.32 -3.91
C ALA A 293 -19.53 -7.55 -2.72
N GLY A 294 -19.62 -6.77 -1.65
CA GLY A 294 -18.64 -6.77 -0.57
C GLY A 294 -17.24 -6.35 -1.04
N ALA A 295 -17.17 -5.51 -2.07
CA ALA A 295 -15.93 -4.97 -2.61
C ALA A 295 -15.17 -4.17 -1.54
N THR A 296 -13.86 -4.01 -1.73
CA THR A 296 -13.08 -3.07 -0.92
C THR A 296 -13.07 -1.72 -1.61
N VAL A 297 -13.26 -0.64 -0.85
CA VAL A 297 -13.02 0.73 -1.32
C VAL A 297 -11.81 1.26 -0.59
N VAL A 298 -10.79 1.66 -1.34
CA VAL A 298 -9.54 2.18 -0.80
C VAL A 298 -9.59 3.70 -0.83
N MET A 299 -9.76 4.30 0.34
CA MET A 299 -9.71 5.76 0.50
C MET A 299 -8.26 6.20 0.70
N CYS A 300 -7.88 7.30 0.08
CA CYS A 300 -6.58 7.94 0.22
C CYS A 300 -6.76 9.40 0.68
N PRO A 301 -7.29 9.61 1.90
CA PRO A 301 -7.82 10.92 2.32
C PRO A 301 -6.84 12.08 2.22
N THR A 302 -5.54 11.85 2.47
CA THR A 302 -4.54 12.93 2.36
C THR A 302 -4.21 13.26 0.90
N THR A 303 -4.24 12.28 -0.02
CA THR A 303 -4.13 12.53 -1.47
C THR A 303 -5.37 13.24 -2.01
N GLU A 304 -6.55 12.75 -1.67
CA GLU A 304 -7.84 13.31 -2.10
C GLU A 304 -7.98 14.78 -1.67
N ALA A 305 -7.42 15.12 -0.48
CA ALA A 305 -7.33 16.50 -0.02
C ALA A 305 -6.29 17.32 -0.79
N ASP A 306 -5.11 16.75 -1.07
CA ASP A 306 -3.99 17.42 -1.76
C ASP A 306 -4.31 17.71 -3.24
N LEU A 307 -5.03 16.79 -3.91
CA LEU A 307 -5.45 16.91 -5.30
C LEU A 307 -6.82 17.60 -5.48
N ALA A 308 -7.50 17.93 -4.36
CA ALA A 308 -8.84 18.51 -4.34
C ALA A 308 -9.90 17.62 -5.03
N ASP A 309 -9.79 16.29 -4.88
CA ASP A 309 -10.74 15.33 -5.47
C ASP A 309 -12.11 15.38 -4.80
N GLY A 310 -12.15 15.74 -3.53
CA GLY A 310 -13.37 15.80 -2.73
C GLY A 310 -13.38 14.77 -1.58
N ILE A 311 -14.55 14.60 -0.97
CA ILE A 311 -14.75 13.66 0.15
C ILE A 311 -15.67 12.54 -0.33
N GLY A 312 -15.13 11.34 -0.49
CA GLY A 312 -15.87 10.16 -0.91
C GLY A 312 -16.90 9.68 0.14
N PRO A 313 -17.91 8.87 -0.27
CA PRO A 313 -19.02 8.44 0.58
C PRO A 313 -18.69 7.22 1.44
N ALA A 314 -17.56 7.23 2.16
CA ALA A 314 -17.02 6.08 2.87
C ALA A 314 -17.99 5.46 3.89
N ALA A 315 -18.71 6.27 4.67
CA ALA A 315 -19.70 5.78 5.63
C ALA A 315 -20.91 5.12 4.94
N GLN A 316 -21.34 5.65 3.79
CA GLN A 316 -22.45 5.08 3.00
C GLN A 316 -22.03 3.75 2.36
N LEU A 317 -20.82 3.68 1.79
CA LEU A 317 -20.24 2.46 1.24
C LEU A 317 -20.16 1.36 2.30
N ARG A 318 -19.64 1.69 3.50
CA ARG A 318 -19.60 0.75 4.62
C ARG A 318 -21.00 0.27 5.01
N ALA A 319 -21.98 1.17 5.10
CA ALA A 319 -23.36 0.82 5.43
C ALA A 319 -24.00 -0.08 4.35
N ALA A 320 -23.61 0.08 3.08
CA ALA A 320 -24.05 -0.78 1.99
C ALA A 320 -23.36 -2.17 1.96
N GLY A 321 -22.30 -2.39 2.77
CA GLY A 321 -21.61 -3.68 2.88
C GLY A 321 -20.22 -3.71 2.26
N ALA A 322 -19.70 -2.60 1.71
CA ALA A 322 -18.32 -2.51 1.25
C ALA A 322 -17.34 -2.47 2.43
N ARG A 323 -16.13 -2.97 2.22
CA ARG A 323 -15.02 -2.80 3.16
C ARG A 323 -14.32 -1.50 2.85
N ILE A 324 -13.93 -0.75 3.89
CA ILE A 324 -13.13 0.46 3.74
C ILE A 324 -11.69 0.14 4.12
N ALA A 325 -10.75 0.42 3.22
CA ALA A 325 -9.31 0.34 3.45
C ALA A 325 -8.66 1.71 3.23
N LEU A 326 -7.41 1.87 3.68
CA LEU A 326 -6.64 3.11 3.55
C LEU A 326 -5.39 2.90 2.70
N GLY A 327 -5.05 3.91 1.89
CA GLY A 327 -3.84 3.98 1.08
C GLY A 327 -3.15 5.34 1.20
N THR A 328 -1.89 5.42 0.77
CA THR A 328 -1.11 6.68 0.73
C THR A 328 -1.03 7.28 -0.66
N ASP A 329 -1.41 6.53 -1.68
CA ASP A 329 -1.46 6.86 -3.10
C ASP A 329 -0.23 7.66 -3.59
N GLN A 330 -0.34 9.00 -3.78
CA GLN A 330 0.77 9.84 -4.22
C GLN A 330 1.79 10.19 -3.12
N HIS A 331 1.57 9.71 -1.88
CA HIS A 331 2.45 10.00 -0.74
C HIS A 331 2.54 11.49 -0.37
N ALA A 332 1.45 12.26 -0.51
CA ALA A 332 1.35 13.59 0.08
C ALA A 332 1.75 13.55 1.56
N VAL A 333 1.28 12.50 2.25
CA VAL A 333 1.70 12.09 3.59
C VAL A 333 1.92 10.59 3.61
N VAL A 334 2.88 10.10 4.42
CA VAL A 334 3.06 8.67 4.73
C VAL A 334 2.90 8.48 6.23
N ASP A 335 1.65 8.45 6.70
CA ASP A 335 1.31 8.39 8.12
C ASP A 335 -0.06 7.71 8.30
N PRO A 336 -0.12 6.45 8.78
CA PRO A 336 -1.37 5.73 8.94
C PRO A 336 -2.33 6.39 9.94
N TRP A 337 -1.81 7.13 10.92
CA TRP A 337 -2.61 7.84 11.93
C TRP A 337 -3.30 9.05 11.33
N LEU A 338 -2.61 9.77 10.43
CA LEU A 338 -3.21 10.89 9.71
C LEU A 338 -4.23 10.41 8.69
N GLU A 339 -4.01 9.29 7.98
CA GLU A 339 -5.00 8.71 7.06
C GLU A 339 -6.27 8.30 7.81
N MET A 340 -6.15 7.59 8.94
CA MET A 340 -7.29 7.24 9.81
C MET A 340 -8.06 8.49 10.26
N ARG A 341 -7.34 9.52 10.70
CA ARG A 341 -7.94 10.77 11.19
C ARG A 341 -8.60 11.55 10.06
N ALA A 342 -7.96 11.61 8.88
CA ALA A 342 -8.50 12.31 7.72
C ALA A 342 -9.78 11.64 7.19
N LEU A 343 -9.88 10.31 7.20
CA LEU A 343 -11.10 9.58 6.88
C LEU A 343 -12.26 10.01 7.79
N GLU A 344 -12.08 9.98 9.11
CA GLU A 344 -13.12 10.37 10.06
C GLU A 344 -13.44 11.88 9.97
N HIS A 345 -12.41 12.75 9.79
CA HIS A 345 -12.62 14.19 9.66
C HIS A 345 -13.33 14.56 8.35
N GLY A 346 -13.01 13.90 7.25
CA GLY A 346 -13.71 14.07 5.98
C GLY A 346 -15.20 13.74 6.12
N GLU A 347 -15.53 12.62 6.74
CA GLU A 347 -16.93 12.24 7.02
C GLU A 347 -17.64 13.21 7.96
N ARG A 348 -16.96 13.74 8.99
CA ARG A 348 -17.54 14.80 9.85
C ARG A 348 -17.87 16.06 9.08
N LEU A 349 -16.94 16.51 8.22
CA LEU A 349 -17.14 17.71 7.41
C LEU A 349 -18.28 17.52 6.40
N ARG A 350 -18.38 16.35 5.79
CA ARG A 350 -19.40 16.02 4.81
C ARG A 350 -20.79 15.89 5.43
N SER A 351 -20.91 15.21 6.58
CA SER A 351 -22.18 14.85 7.21
C SER A 351 -22.67 15.86 8.26
N GLY A 352 -21.76 16.67 8.84
CA GLY A 352 -22.05 17.48 10.03
C GLY A 352 -22.14 16.67 11.33
N GLU A 353 -21.83 15.37 11.31
CA GLU A 353 -21.95 14.45 12.44
C GLU A 353 -20.56 13.92 12.88
N ARG A 354 -20.39 13.66 14.17
CA ARG A 354 -19.15 13.08 14.74
C ARG A 354 -19.31 11.58 14.93
N GLY A 355 -18.16 10.85 14.89
CA GLY A 355 -18.13 9.42 15.20
C GLY A 355 -18.71 8.55 14.08
N ARG A 356 -18.55 8.96 12.84
CA ARG A 356 -18.96 8.18 11.66
C ARG A 356 -18.15 6.89 11.57
N PHE A 357 -16.85 6.95 11.94
CA PHE A 357 -15.98 5.82 12.14
C PHE A 357 -15.54 5.76 13.60
N SER A 358 -15.79 4.65 14.27
CA SER A 358 -15.23 4.40 15.60
C SER A 358 -13.72 4.13 15.51
N PRO A 359 -12.95 4.22 16.62
CA PRO A 359 -11.55 3.82 16.62
C PRO A 359 -11.34 2.39 16.10
N ALA A 360 -12.25 1.48 16.40
CA ALA A 360 -12.19 0.09 15.89
C ALA A 360 -12.35 0.03 14.36
N ASP A 361 -13.27 0.82 13.80
CA ASP A 361 -13.43 0.93 12.34
C ASP A 361 -12.18 1.50 11.68
N LEU A 362 -11.58 2.55 12.29
CA LEU A 362 -10.36 3.19 11.76
C LEU A 362 -9.17 2.24 11.78
N HIS A 363 -8.94 1.52 12.88
CA HIS A 363 -7.89 0.51 12.95
C HIS A 363 -8.14 -0.65 11.97
N ALA A 364 -9.38 -1.10 11.80
CA ALA A 364 -9.71 -2.13 10.82
C ALA A 364 -9.44 -1.65 9.38
N ALA A 365 -9.78 -0.40 9.06
CA ALA A 365 -9.53 0.20 7.75
C ALA A 365 -8.01 0.33 7.46
N ALA A 366 -7.22 0.71 8.46
CA ALA A 366 -5.77 0.87 8.33
C ALA A 366 -5.01 -0.46 8.35
N SER A 367 -5.61 -1.59 8.76
CA SER A 367 -4.90 -2.86 8.94
C SER A 367 -5.55 -4.02 8.18
N ALA A 368 -6.51 -4.72 8.77
CA ALA A 368 -7.09 -5.95 8.23
C ALA A 368 -7.79 -5.75 6.87
N ALA A 369 -8.43 -4.60 6.63
CA ALA A 369 -9.04 -4.30 5.34
C ALA A 369 -7.98 -4.10 4.25
N GLY A 370 -6.86 -3.45 4.58
CA GLY A 370 -5.72 -3.26 3.67
C GLY A 370 -5.08 -4.58 3.27
N THR A 371 -4.83 -5.52 4.21
CA THR A 371 -4.28 -6.83 3.85
C THR A 371 -5.28 -7.69 3.07
N ALA A 372 -6.58 -7.58 3.35
CA ALA A 372 -7.62 -8.24 2.56
C ALA A 372 -7.63 -7.76 1.10
N ALA A 373 -7.42 -6.44 0.86
CA ALA A 373 -7.23 -5.87 -0.48
C ALA A 373 -5.98 -6.40 -1.18
N GLN A 374 -4.95 -6.79 -0.41
CA GLN A 374 -3.69 -7.35 -0.90
C GLN A 374 -3.72 -8.88 -1.09
N GLY A 375 -4.82 -9.55 -0.70
CA GLY A 375 -4.89 -11.01 -0.68
C GLY A 375 -3.98 -11.65 0.38
N ARG A 376 -3.68 -10.95 1.48
CA ARG A 376 -2.76 -11.37 2.54
C ARG A 376 -3.47 -11.65 3.86
N PRO A 377 -2.86 -12.47 4.75
CA PRO A 377 -3.34 -12.63 6.12
C PRO A 377 -3.37 -11.31 6.88
N ALA A 378 -4.34 -11.17 7.79
CA ALA A 378 -4.45 -9.98 8.64
C ALA A 378 -3.23 -9.83 9.56
N PRO A 379 -2.77 -8.59 9.83
CA PRO A 379 -1.76 -8.32 10.84
C PRO A 379 -2.38 -8.36 12.23
N GLY A 380 -1.57 -8.60 13.25
CA GLY A 380 -2.01 -8.40 14.63
C GLY A 380 -1.65 -9.52 15.60
N LEU A 381 -2.36 -9.54 16.73
CA LEU A 381 -2.01 -10.36 17.88
C LEU A 381 -2.79 -11.68 17.96
N ALA A 382 -3.83 -11.88 17.14
CA ALA A 382 -4.62 -13.11 17.19
C ALA A 382 -3.87 -14.31 16.56
N PRO A 383 -4.04 -15.52 17.07
CA PRO A 383 -3.46 -16.71 16.46
C PRO A 383 -3.85 -16.84 14.98
N GLY A 384 -2.87 -17.17 14.14
CA GLY A 384 -3.00 -17.24 12.69
C GLY A 384 -2.75 -15.92 11.94
N ASN A 385 -2.70 -14.78 12.63
CA ASN A 385 -2.34 -13.51 12.02
C ASN A 385 -0.83 -13.41 11.78
N SER A 386 -0.43 -12.59 10.80
CA SER A 386 0.96 -12.16 10.69
C SER A 386 1.35 -11.34 11.93
N CYS A 387 2.49 -11.67 12.55
CA CYS A 387 3.02 -10.87 13.66
C CYS A 387 3.63 -9.57 13.12
N ASP A 388 2.76 -8.71 12.59
CA ASP A 388 3.07 -7.38 12.09
C ASP A 388 2.39 -6.39 13.07
N LEU A 389 3.22 -5.68 13.83
CA LEU A 389 2.78 -4.87 14.98
C LEU A 389 3.45 -3.50 14.94
N MET A 390 2.78 -2.50 15.51
CA MET A 390 3.39 -1.19 15.81
C MET A 390 3.07 -0.81 17.25
N SER A 391 4.07 -0.39 18.02
CA SER A 391 3.88 0.20 19.34
C SER A 391 3.99 1.71 19.28
N VAL A 392 3.15 2.39 20.05
CA VAL A 392 3.00 3.85 20.07
C VAL A 392 3.25 4.35 21.47
N ASP A 393 4.03 5.42 21.56
CA ASP A 393 4.30 6.10 22.82
C ASP A 393 3.06 6.94 23.23
N PRO A 394 2.40 6.64 24.37
CA PRO A 394 1.23 7.37 24.85
C PRO A 394 1.56 8.66 25.63
N GLU A 395 2.84 8.97 25.81
CA GLU A 395 3.30 10.07 26.69
C GLU A 395 4.00 11.21 25.93
N THR A 396 3.90 11.24 24.59
CA THR A 396 4.44 12.35 23.78
C THR A 396 3.58 13.60 23.93
N LEU A 397 4.06 14.74 23.43
CA LEU A 397 3.28 15.99 23.40
C LEU A 397 1.90 15.83 22.72
N ARG A 398 1.77 14.91 21.73
CA ARG A 398 0.53 14.69 20.97
C ARG A 398 -0.42 13.71 21.65
N THR A 399 0.13 12.74 22.36
CA THR A 399 -0.62 11.60 22.91
C THR A 399 -0.89 11.71 24.41
N ALA A 400 -0.10 12.50 25.14
CA ALA A 400 -0.23 12.67 26.59
C ALA A 400 -1.65 13.07 26.99
N GLY A 401 -2.23 12.34 27.94
CA GLY A 401 -3.60 12.52 28.39
C GLY A 401 -4.68 11.93 27.48
N SER A 402 -4.33 11.38 26.32
CA SER A 402 -5.26 10.65 25.47
C SER A 402 -5.56 9.27 26.07
N ARG A 403 -6.80 8.82 25.93
CA ARG A 403 -7.13 7.43 26.28
C ARG A 403 -6.46 6.50 25.27
N PRO A 404 -5.80 5.39 25.68
CA PRO A 404 -5.10 4.48 24.77
C PRO A 404 -5.95 3.97 23.59
N GLY A 405 -7.24 3.70 23.81
CA GLY A 405 -8.16 3.30 22.76
C GLY A 405 -8.60 4.41 21.78
N GLN A 406 -8.16 5.66 21.99
CA GLN A 406 -8.49 6.83 21.17
C GLN A 406 -7.26 7.37 20.40
N LEU A 407 -6.12 6.68 20.43
CA LEU A 407 -4.87 7.15 19.82
C LEU A 407 -4.98 7.35 18.30
N ALA A 408 -5.89 6.66 17.61
CA ALA A 408 -6.22 6.93 16.21
C ALA A 408 -6.58 8.40 15.94
N LEU A 409 -7.07 9.14 16.94
CA LEU A 409 -7.46 10.55 16.82
C LEU A 409 -6.42 11.55 17.35
N SER A 410 -5.30 11.09 17.91
CA SER A 410 -4.27 11.98 18.49
C SER A 410 -2.84 11.66 18.05
N ALA A 411 -2.50 10.40 17.86
CA ALA A 411 -1.17 9.98 17.45
C ALA A 411 -0.83 10.38 16.01
N THR A 412 0.45 10.38 15.70
CA THR A 412 1.04 10.51 14.35
C THR A 412 2.16 9.50 14.19
N ALA A 413 2.70 9.37 12.99
CA ALA A 413 3.87 8.53 12.73
C ALA A 413 5.07 8.83 13.65
N SER A 414 5.21 10.09 14.10
CA SER A 414 6.28 10.48 15.04
C SER A 414 6.13 9.87 16.45
N ASP A 415 4.97 9.32 16.78
CA ASP A 415 4.70 8.67 18.06
C ASP A 415 4.91 7.15 17.99
N VAL A 416 5.21 6.62 16.79
CA VAL A 416 5.53 5.19 16.60
C VAL A 416 6.90 4.90 17.22
N HIS A 417 6.91 4.05 18.24
CA HIS A 417 8.13 3.66 18.94
C HIS A 417 8.83 2.49 18.26
N THR A 418 8.10 1.40 17.95
CA THR A 418 8.66 0.17 17.37
C THR A 418 7.72 -0.38 16.30
N VAL A 419 8.30 -0.84 15.18
CA VAL A 419 7.59 -1.56 14.13
C VAL A 419 8.15 -2.96 13.98
N VAL A 420 7.26 -3.94 13.97
CA VAL A 420 7.54 -5.37 13.83
C VAL A 420 6.91 -5.88 12.54
N VAL A 421 7.68 -6.61 11.72
CA VAL A 421 7.19 -7.30 10.52
C VAL A 421 7.58 -8.78 10.60
N GLY A 422 6.59 -9.66 10.60
CA GLY A 422 6.82 -11.10 10.70
C GLY A 422 7.64 -11.50 11.91
N GLY A 423 7.41 -10.83 13.05
CA GLY A 423 8.17 -11.06 14.29
C GLY A 423 9.59 -10.47 14.32
N ARG A 424 9.97 -9.65 13.35
CA ARG A 424 11.28 -8.96 13.28
C ARG A 424 11.10 -7.48 13.57
N ILE A 425 11.93 -6.91 14.42
CA ILE A 425 11.92 -5.46 14.68
C ILE A 425 12.63 -4.76 13.53
N LEU A 426 11.87 -4.10 12.66
CA LEU A 426 12.41 -3.40 11.51
C LEU A 426 12.61 -1.90 11.74
N ALA A 427 11.94 -1.30 12.72
CA ALA A 427 12.16 0.11 13.02
C ALA A 427 12.01 0.41 14.53
N ARG A 428 12.75 1.41 14.98
CA ARG A 428 12.62 2.02 16.30
C ARG A 428 12.84 3.53 16.19
N HIS A 429 11.97 4.32 16.83
CA HIS A 429 12.10 5.79 16.93
C HIS A 429 12.37 6.45 15.55
N GLY A 430 11.59 6.10 14.53
CA GLY A 430 11.72 6.66 13.18
C GLY A 430 12.98 6.25 12.40
N ARG A 431 13.75 5.29 12.89
CA ARG A 431 14.95 4.76 12.20
C ARG A 431 14.75 3.31 11.80
N HIS A 432 15.09 3.01 10.56
CA HIS A 432 15.03 1.66 10.03
C HIS A 432 16.25 0.84 10.53
N ALA A 433 16.01 -0.39 11.00
CA ALA A 433 17.04 -1.22 11.63
C ALA A 433 18.21 -1.60 10.69
N VAL A 434 17.92 -1.71 9.39
CA VAL A 434 18.91 -2.08 8.37
C VAL A 434 19.36 -0.87 7.56
N LEU A 435 18.42 -0.07 7.10
CA LEU A 435 18.65 1.03 6.16
C LEU A 435 18.97 2.37 6.84
N GLY A 436 18.80 2.48 8.14
CA GLY A 436 19.13 3.67 8.91
C GLY A 436 18.09 4.78 8.82
N ASP A 437 18.48 5.96 8.34
CA ASP A 437 17.63 7.15 8.26
C ASP A 437 16.91 7.25 6.91
N PRO A 438 15.57 7.08 6.85
CA PRO A 438 14.81 7.19 5.60
C PRO A 438 14.89 8.59 4.96
N ALA A 439 15.03 9.66 5.75
CA ALA A 439 15.12 11.01 5.19
C ALA A 439 16.39 11.19 4.36
N ALA A 440 17.51 10.63 4.82
CA ALA A 440 18.77 10.64 4.06
C ALA A 440 18.65 9.81 2.77
N LEU A 441 18.00 8.64 2.83
CA LEU A 441 17.75 7.78 1.67
C LEU A 441 16.87 8.50 0.62
N LEU A 442 15.77 9.10 1.06
CA LEU A 442 14.87 9.86 0.20
C LEU A 442 15.58 11.04 -0.46
N SER A 443 16.36 11.80 0.30
CA SER A 443 17.11 12.95 -0.25
C SER A 443 18.09 12.50 -1.33
N ALA A 444 18.80 11.39 -1.12
CA ALA A 444 19.75 10.82 -2.09
C ALA A 444 19.01 10.29 -3.33
N ALA A 445 17.91 9.56 -3.16
CA ALA A 445 17.14 8.99 -4.26
C ALA A 445 16.50 10.08 -5.15
N VAL A 446 15.91 11.10 -4.53
CA VAL A 446 15.32 12.24 -5.24
C VAL A 446 16.40 13.00 -6.01
N ALA A 447 17.56 13.25 -5.40
CA ALA A 447 18.68 13.93 -6.09
C ALA A 447 19.24 13.10 -7.26
N ALA A 448 19.22 11.77 -7.17
CA ALA A 448 19.63 10.89 -8.25
C ALA A 448 18.66 10.97 -9.44
N VAL A 449 17.35 10.95 -9.19
CA VAL A 449 16.34 11.12 -10.27
C VAL A 449 16.41 12.51 -10.89
N ASP A 450 16.64 13.55 -10.09
CA ASP A 450 16.86 14.91 -10.60
C ASP A 450 18.16 15.06 -11.42
N GLY A 451 18.98 14.01 -11.55
CA GLY A 451 20.27 14.04 -12.25
C GLY A 451 21.36 14.84 -11.54
N LYS A 452 21.19 15.12 -10.23
CA LYS A 452 22.15 15.90 -9.43
C LYS A 452 23.25 15.05 -8.80
N ASN A 453 23.00 13.74 -8.63
CA ASN A 453 23.97 12.74 -8.14
C ASN A 453 23.85 11.47 -8.98
N PRO A 454 24.95 10.74 -9.24
CA PRO A 454 24.86 9.42 -9.84
C PRO A 454 24.12 8.45 -8.89
N PRO A 455 23.38 7.45 -9.41
CA PRO A 455 22.75 6.44 -8.59
C PRO A 455 23.79 5.72 -7.70
N LEU A 456 23.42 5.43 -6.46
CA LEU A 456 24.26 4.60 -5.59
C LEU A 456 24.41 3.22 -6.23
N PRO A 457 25.61 2.61 -6.17
CA PRO A 457 25.81 1.26 -6.70
C PRO A 457 24.82 0.29 -6.03
N ALA A 458 24.17 -0.54 -6.84
CA ALA A 458 23.25 -1.56 -6.34
C ALA A 458 23.93 -2.37 -5.23
N THR A 459 23.29 -2.48 -4.07
CA THR A 459 23.79 -3.28 -2.97
C THR A 459 23.65 -4.75 -3.37
N THR A 460 24.67 -5.31 -4.04
CA THR A 460 24.74 -6.74 -4.31
C THR A 460 24.76 -7.46 -2.96
N MET A 461 23.64 -8.05 -2.58
CA MET A 461 23.62 -9.04 -1.51
C MET A 461 24.41 -10.26 -2.02
N SER A 462 25.70 -10.30 -1.67
CA SER A 462 26.50 -11.51 -1.80
C SER A 462 25.85 -12.59 -0.94
N ALA A 463 25.38 -13.65 -1.59
CA ALA A 463 25.05 -14.88 -0.90
C ALA A 463 26.33 -15.38 -0.23
N SER A 464 26.48 -15.10 1.07
CA SER A 464 27.58 -15.66 1.87
C SER A 464 27.32 -17.15 2.03
N THR A 465 28.09 -17.95 1.32
CA THR A 465 28.34 -19.36 1.59
C THR A 465 28.62 -19.53 3.08
N ILE A 466 27.82 -20.33 3.74
CA ILE A 466 28.02 -20.79 5.13
C ILE A 466 29.34 -21.60 5.13
N PRO A 467 30.36 -21.25 5.93
CA PRO A 467 31.51 -22.14 6.11
C PRO A 467 31.05 -23.36 6.91
N ALA A 468 31.37 -24.55 6.40
CA ALA A 468 31.18 -25.78 7.12
C ALA A 468 32.04 -25.77 8.41
N THR A 469 31.37 -25.92 9.56
CA THR A 469 32.05 -26.15 10.84
C THR A 469 32.65 -27.55 10.83
N THR A 470 33.95 -27.61 10.77
CA THR A 470 34.72 -28.82 11.15
C THR A 470 34.67 -28.96 12.67
N THR A 471 34.04 -30.01 13.11
CA THR A 471 34.19 -30.54 14.48
C THR A 471 35.59 -31.04 14.67
N GLU A 472 36.33 -30.52 15.62
CA GLU A 472 37.43 -31.20 16.29
C GLU A 472 37.19 -31.12 17.80
N ASP A 473 36.96 -32.33 18.39
CA ASP A 473 37.12 -32.64 19.79
C ASP A 473 38.64 -32.77 20.14
N PRO A 474 39.09 -32.69 21.38
CA PRO A 474 38.59 -33.39 22.55
C PRO A 474 38.03 -32.54 23.68
#